data_8babefcf5152d3445e55454186ed2ee7
#
_entry.id   8babefcf5152d3445e55454186ed2ee7
#
_cell.length_a   1.000
_cell.length_b   1.000
_cell.length_c   1.000
_cell.angle_alpha   90.00
_cell.angle_beta   90.00
_cell.angle_gamma   90.00
#
_symmetry.space_group_name_H-M   'P 1'
#
loop_
_entity.id
_entity.type
_entity.pdbx_description
1 polymer ?
#
loop_
_entity_poly.entity_id
_entity_poly.type
_entity_poly.pdbx_seq_one_letter_code
_entity_poly.pdbx_strand_id
1 'polypeptide(L)'
;MPEYPGISRDAFRHPLDQQAEAALRAFPGFDIVARKFVEFMYERPQYVSLMGNSVQVGPQQYSTLYQMFRECVQSLDVRPTPTLFVTQNPMVNAYAIGEEQPCIVMHTGLLDLLSDDEIRTVMAHELGHVKCGHTTLTQMAIWAMTTASVIGELTFGIGNMISTGLIYAFYEWRRMAELSCDRAALLVTDDWRLVGNTMMRVAGGSDRFAHELNFAAFEKQADDYRNLDEDGLSQVYKFLLYNGGGSGPMLSHPFPVDRLSYL
;
A
#
# COMPACT_ATOMS: atom_id res chain seq x y z
N MET A 1 -4.14 9.13 -21.44
CA MET A 1 -3.60 8.02 -20.64
C MET A 1 -3.72 6.73 -21.43
N PRO A 2 -2.78 5.80 -21.30
CA PRO A 2 -2.92 4.46 -21.88
C PRO A 2 -4.15 3.75 -21.30
N GLU A 3 -4.77 2.87 -22.09
CA GLU A 3 -5.90 2.05 -21.65
C GLU A 3 -5.57 0.57 -21.90
N TYR A 4 -5.85 -0.27 -20.92
CA TYR A 4 -5.56 -1.70 -20.97
C TYR A 4 -6.83 -2.53 -20.71
N PRO A 5 -7.81 -2.54 -21.64
CA PRO A 5 -9.06 -3.27 -21.46
C PRO A 5 -8.80 -4.77 -21.22
N GLY A 6 -9.37 -5.31 -20.16
CA GLY A 6 -9.22 -6.71 -19.79
C GLY A 6 -7.83 -7.10 -19.28
N ILE A 7 -6.98 -6.13 -18.90
CA ILE A 7 -5.65 -6.45 -18.35
C ILE A 7 -5.79 -7.36 -17.13
N SER A 8 -5.10 -8.49 -17.14
CA SER A 8 -4.96 -9.35 -15.96
C SER A 8 -3.97 -8.73 -14.97
N ARG A 9 -4.21 -8.92 -13.67
CA ARG A 9 -3.24 -8.56 -12.64
C ARG A 9 -1.89 -9.24 -12.86
N ASP A 10 -1.87 -10.43 -13.40
CA ASP A 10 -0.64 -11.20 -13.64
C ASP A 10 0.23 -10.56 -14.73
N ALA A 11 -0.30 -9.68 -15.57
CA ALA A 11 0.45 -8.98 -16.60
C ALA A 11 1.46 -7.96 -16.03
N PHE A 12 1.18 -7.37 -14.85
CA PHE A 12 2.06 -6.38 -14.23
C PHE A 12 2.52 -6.76 -12.82
N ARG A 13 1.91 -7.77 -12.21
CA ARG A 13 2.24 -8.20 -10.86
C ARG A 13 3.72 -8.60 -10.75
N HIS A 14 4.42 -8.04 -9.74
CA HIS A 14 5.84 -8.29 -9.55
C HIS A 14 6.08 -9.75 -9.12
N PRO A 15 7.08 -10.48 -9.67
CA PRO A 15 7.37 -11.88 -9.30
C PRO A 15 7.62 -12.07 -7.79
N LEU A 16 8.30 -11.11 -7.15
CA LEU A 16 8.55 -11.15 -5.70
C LEU A 16 7.25 -11.09 -4.88
N ASP A 17 6.27 -10.28 -5.30
CA ASP A 17 4.94 -10.26 -4.68
C ASP A 17 4.23 -11.61 -4.82
N GLN A 18 4.24 -12.22 -6.00
CA GLN A 18 3.64 -13.55 -6.22
C GLN A 18 4.29 -14.62 -5.33
N GLN A 19 5.62 -14.60 -5.23
CA GLN A 19 6.37 -15.55 -4.40
C GLN A 19 6.09 -15.34 -2.91
N ALA A 20 6.07 -14.08 -2.45
CA ALA A 20 5.81 -13.76 -1.06
C ALA A 20 4.37 -14.11 -0.65
N GLU A 21 3.37 -13.88 -1.52
CA GLU A 21 1.99 -14.32 -1.26
C GLU A 21 1.90 -15.85 -1.18
N ALA A 22 2.54 -16.57 -2.08
CA ALA A 22 2.55 -18.04 -2.06
C ALA A 22 3.19 -18.56 -0.76
N ALA A 23 4.30 -17.97 -0.33
CA ALA A 23 4.96 -18.32 0.93
C ALA A 23 4.09 -18.01 2.15
N LEU A 24 3.42 -16.85 2.15
CA LEU A 24 2.47 -16.45 3.20
C LEU A 24 1.30 -17.45 3.32
N ARG A 25 0.69 -17.81 2.19
CA ARG A 25 -0.43 -18.77 2.17
C ARG A 25 -0.04 -20.19 2.59
N ALA A 26 1.24 -20.56 2.35
CA ALA A 26 1.79 -21.86 2.78
C ALA A 26 2.20 -21.87 4.27
N PHE A 27 2.16 -20.71 4.94
CA PHE A 27 2.60 -20.61 6.33
C PHE A 27 1.65 -21.38 7.28
N PRO A 28 2.17 -22.19 8.21
CA PRO A 28 1.36 -22.89 9.18
C PRO A 28 0.47 -21.92 9.99
N GLY A 29 -0.82 -22.18 10.04
CA GLY A 29 -1.79 -21.33 10.74
C GLY A 29 -2.47 -20.25 9.89
N PHE A 30 -2.03 -20.02 8.64
CA PHE A 30 -2.67 -19.05 7.74
C PHE A 30 -4.17 -19.30 7.60
N ASP A 31 -4.59 -20.56 7.35
CA ASP A 31 -6.00 -20.93 7.19
C ASP A 31 -6.84 -20.68 8.45
N ILE A 32 -6.22 -20.76 9.64
CA ILE A 32 -6.89 -20.44 10.91
C ILE A 32 -7.15 -18.95 10.98
N VAL A 33 -6.13 -18.13 10.66
CA VAL A 33 -6.23 -16.67 10.63
C VAL A 33 -7.27 -16.25 9.59
N ALA A 34 -7.21 -16.80 8.38
CA ALA A 34 -8.14 -16.50 7.29
C ALA A 34 -9.60 -16.77 7.68
N ARG A 35 -9.86 -17.94 8.25
CA ARG A 35 -11.22 -18.30 8.71
C ARG A 35 -11.72 -17.37 9.81
N LYS A 36 -10.87 -17.05 10.80
CA LYS A 36 -11.24 -16.12 11.88
C LYS A 36 -11.45 -14.70 11.37
N PHE A 37 -10.67 -14.26 10.39
CA PHE A 37 -10.85 -12.98 9.74
C PHE A 37 -12.24 -12.87 9.08
N VAL A 38 -12.62 -13.85 8.25
CA VAL A 38 -13.93 -13.88 7.59
C VAL A 38 -15.08 -13.93 8.61
N GLU A 39 -14.89 -14.62 9.75
CA GLU A 39 -15.90 -14.74 10.80
C GLU A 39 -16.15 -13.40 11.53
N PHE A 40 -15.10 -12.58 11.78
CA PHE A 40 -15.17 -11.41 12.67
C PHE A 40 -15.05 -10.06 11.98
N MET A 41 -14.47 -10.01 10.77
CA MET A 41 -14.19 -8.75 10.08
C MET A 41 -15.06 -8.60 8.83
N TYR A 42 -16.13 -7.85 8.98
CA TYR A 42 -16.95 -7.44 7.84
C TYR A 42 -16.44 -6.12 7.27
N GLU A 43 -16.35 -5.99 5.95
CA GLU A 43 -16.08 -4.74 5.22
C GLU A 43 -17.10 -3.63 5.58
N ARG A 44 -18.31 -4.04 5.94
CA ARG A 44 -19.43 -3.16 6.25
C ARG A 44 -19.15 -2.13 7.35
N PRO A 45 -18.53 -2.45 8.50
CA PRO A 45 -18.21 -1.44 9.52
C PRO A 45 -17.26 -0.34 9.00
N GLN A 46 -16.27 -0.71 8.19
CA GLN A 46 -15.33 0.26 7.61
C GLN A 46 -16.02 1.16 6.60
N TYR A 47 -16.84 0.59 5.72
CA TYR A 47 -17.64 1.36 4.77
C TYR A 47 -18.60 2.33 5.47
N VAL A 48 -19.31 1.88 6.50
CA VAL A 48 -20.21 2.73 7.31
C VAL A 48 -19.44 3.87 7.97
N SER A 49 -18.24 3.58 8.49
CA SER A 49 -17.37 4.61 9.09
C SER A 49 -16.94 5.66 8.05
N LEU A 50 -16.54 5.24 6.84
CA LEU A 50 -16.18 6.16 5.77
C LEU A 50 -17.38 7.01 5.32
N MET A 51 -18.55 6.41 5.15
CA MET A 51 -19.77 7.14 4.81
C MET A 51 -20.16 8.18 5.87
N GLY A 52 -19.86 7.92 7.14
CA GLY A 52 -20.19 8.83 8.23
C GLY A 52 -19.15 9.92 8.52
N ASN A 53 -17.87 9.68 8.19
CA ASN A 53 -16.76 10.53 8.63
C ASN A 53 -15.88 11.07 7.50
N SER A 54 -16.22 10.78 6.24
CA SER A 54 -15.42 11.19 5.06
C SER A 54 -16.31 11.76 3.98
N VAL A 55 -15.72 12.45 3.02
CA VAL A 55 -16.43 12.96 1.84
C VAL A 55 -16.31 11.96 0.71
N GLN A 56 -17.43 11.41 0.26
CA GLN A 56 -17.47 10.56 -0.92
C GLN A 56 -17.24 11.41 -2.18
N VAL A 57 -16.25 11.05 -2.97
CA VAL A 57 -15.92 11.73 -4.23
C VAL A 57 -16.92 11.33 -5.32
N GLY A 58 -17.41 12.31 -6.05
CA GLY A 58 -18.39 12.09 -7.09
C GLY A 58 -18.52 13.27 -8.05
N PRO A 59 -19.40 13.17 -9.07
CA PRO A 59 -19.50 14.21 -10.09
C PRO A 59 -19.99 15.56 -9.55
N GLN A 60 -20.62 15.58 -8.37
CA GLN A 60 -21.15 16.80 -7.75
C GLN A 60 -20.28 17.34 -6.62
N GLN A 61 -19.28 16.56 -6.18
CA GLN A 61 -18.30 17.01 -5.16
C GLN A 61 -16.93 16.39 -5.44
N TYR A 62 -15.89 17.21 -5.40
CA TYR A 62 -14.56 16.85 -5.87
C TYR A 62 -14.57 16.37 -7.33
N SER A 63 -15.30 17.07 -8.21
CA SER A 63 -15.54 16.65 -9.61
C SER A 63 -14.23 16.42 -10.40
N THR A 64 -13.21 17.24 -10.20
CA THR A 64 -11.90 17.08 -10.84
C THR A 64 -11.23 15.79 -10.37
N LEU A 65 -11.22 15.55 -9.06
CA LEU A 65 -10.66 14.33 -8.46
C LEU A 65 -11.43 13.08 -8.93
N TYR A 66 -12.76 13.20 -9.04
CA TYR A 66 -13.61 12.15 -9.59
C TYR A 66 -13.25 11.80 -11.04
N GLN A 67 -13.01 12.82 -11.87
CA GLN A 67 -12.62 12.62 -13.27
C GLN A 67 -11.26 11.89 -13.35
N MET A 68 -10.26 12.38 -12.62
CA MET A 68 -8.93 11.73 -12.54
C MET A 68 -9.02 10.27 -12.10
N PHE A 69 -9.83 10.02 -11.09
CA PHE A 69 -10.06 8.66 -10.58
C PHE A 69 -10.71 7.75 -11.63
N ARG A 70 -11.73 8.23 -12.32
CA ARG A 70 -12.40 7.48 -13.38
C ARG A 70 -11.47 7.11 -14.52
N GLU A 71 -10.58 8.02 -14.90
CA GLU A 71 -9.56 7.78 -15.92
C GLU A 71 -8.58 6.67 -15.48
N CYS A 72 -8.12 6.70 -14.22
CA CYS A 72 -7.25 5.65 -13.68
C CYS A 72 -7.95 4.29 -13.61
N VAL A 73 -9.21 4.25 -13.15
CA VAL A 73 -10.04 3.02 -13.11
C VAL A 73 -10.19 2.43 -14.51
N GLN A 74 -10.48 3.27 -15.51
CA GLN A 74 -10.63 2.85 -16.90
C GLN A 74 -9.31 2.34 -17.47
N SER A 75 -8.19 3.04 -17.20
CA SER A 75 -6.86 2.63 -17.66
C SER A 75 -6.50 1.23 -17.20
N LEU A 76 -6.71 0.90 -15.93
CA LEU A 76 -6.39 -0.42 -15.35
C LEU A 76 -7.53 -1.44 -15.46
N ASP A 77 -8.69 -1.07 -16.00
CA ASP A 77 -9.92 -1.89 -16.04
C ASP A 77 -10.21 -2.54 -14.67
N VAL A 78 -10.29 -1.73 -13.61
CA VAL A 78 -10.54 -2.23 -12.25
C VAL A 78 -12.03 -2.50 -12.06
N ARG A 79 -12.37 -3.72 -11.67
CA ARG A 79 -13.76 -4.15 -11.41
C ARG A 79 -13.83 -5.03 -10.17
N PRO A 80 -14.82 -4.82 -9.28
CA PRO A 80 -15.79 -3.70 -9.31
C PRO A 80 -15.09 -2.35 -9.17
N THR A 81 -15.73 -1.29 -9.67
CA THR A 81 -15.21 0.08 -9.55
C THR A 81 -15.19 0.48 -8.07
N PRO A 82 -14.04 0.85 -7.49
CA PRO A 82 -13.98 1.28 -6.12
C PRO A 82 -14.72 2.60 -5.87
N THR A 83 -15.14 2.82 -4.62
CA THR A 83 -15.62 4.13 -4.17
C THR A 83 -14.44 4.94 -3.64
N LEU A 84 -14.31 6.19 -4.09
CA LEU A 84 -13.26 7.09 -3.62
C LEU A 84 -13.78 7.99 -2.50
N PHE A 85 -13.02 8.08 -1.41
CA PHE A 85 -13.27 8.96 -0.27
C PHE A 85 -12.11 9.90 -0.01
N VAL A 86 -12.43 11.10 0.47
CA VAL A 86 -11.46 12.05 1.03
C VAL A 86 -11.73 12.19 2.52
N THR A 87 -10.72 11.96 3.34
CA THR A 87 -10.78 12.09 4.80
C THR A 87 -9.91 13.25 5.27
N GLN A 88 -10.45 14.07 6.18
CA GLN A 88 -9.71 15.15 6.81
C GLN A 88 -8.60 14.57 7.70
N ASN A 89 -7.39 14.58 7.20
CA ASN A 89 -6.19 14.13 7.91
C ASN A 89 -4.96 14.85 7.33
N PRO A 90 -4.14 15.52 8.15
CA PRO A 90 -2.92 16.21 7.66
C PRO A 90 -1.79 15.26 7.28
N MET A 91 -1.89 13.97 7.61
CA MET A 91 -0.89 12.99 7.17
C MET A 91 -0.93 12.82 5.65
N VAL A 92 0.25 12.78 5.03
CA VAL A 92 0.40 12.44 3.61
C VAL A 92 0.22 10.94 3.45
N ASN A 93 -1.00 10.51 3.14
CA ASN A 93 -1.34 9.09 3.02
C ASN A 93 -2.55 8.85 2.13
N ALA A 94 -2.60 7.66 1.51
CA ALA A 94 -3.76 7.05 0.89
C ALA A 94 -3.77 5.56 1.23
N TYR A 95 -4.90 4.88 1.07
CA TYR A 95 -4.99 3.43 1.25
C TYR A 95 -6.23 2.85 0.57
N ALA A 96 -6.14 1.58 0.18
CA ALA A 96 -7.23 0.79 -0.35
C ALA A 96 -7.75 -0.21 0.69
N ILE A 97 -9.06 -0.40 0.77
CA ILE A 97 -9.74 -1.36 1.65
C ILE A 97 -10.91 -2.03 0.94
N GLY A 98 -11.33 -3.18 1.45
CA GLY A 98 -12.47 -3.92 0.93
C GLY A 98 -12.13 -4.78 -0.29
N GLU A 99 -12.94 -5.82 -0.52
CA GLU A 99 -12.83 -6.75 -1.65
C GLU A 99 -14.12 -6.77 -2.47
N GLU A 100 -15.28 -6.99 -1.84
CA GLU A 100 -16.57 -6.97 -2.51
C GLU A 100 -17.05 -5.54 -2.80
N GLN A 101 -16.75 -4.62 -1.89
CA GLN A 101 -17.04 -3.20 -2.02
C GLN A 101 -15.74 -2.40 -1.80
N PRO A 102 -14.82 -2.43 -2.75
CA PRO A 102 -13.54 -1.77 -2.58
C PRO A 102 -13.69 -0.26 -2.45
N CYS A 103 -12.93 0.31 -1.54
CA CYS A 103 -12.84 1.75 -1.33
C CYS A 103 -11.38 2.19 -1.39
N ILE A 104 -11.16 3.38 -1.94
CA ILE A 104 -9.88 4.09 -1.84
C ILE A 104 -10.12 5.33 -0.99
N VAL A 105 -9.24 5.58 -0.06
CA VAL A 105 -9.28 6.72 0.85
C VAL A 105 -8.05 7.57 0.64
N MET A 106 -8.23 8.86 0.39
CA MET A 106 -7.15 9.84 0.29
C MET A 106 -7.26 10.84 1.42
N HIS A 107 -6.15 11.12 2.07
CA HIS A 107 -6.08 12.14 3.11
C HIS A 107 -5.90 13.54 2.51
N THR A 108 -6.49 14.55 3.15
CA THR A 108 -6.33 15.94 2.71
C THR A 108 -4.87 16.37 2.65
N GLY A 109 -4.03 15.93 3.60
CA GLY A 109 -2.60 16.26 3.58
C GLY A 109 -1.85 15.75 2.35
N LEU A 110 -2.31 14.65 1.73
CA LEU A 110 -1.77 14.17 0.47
C LEU A 110 -2.22 15.06 -0.70
N LEU A 111 -3.51 15.42 -0.73
CA LEU A 111 -4.08 16.27 -1.77
C LEU A 111 -3.49 17.68 -1.74
N ASP A 112 -3.15 18.19 -0.55
CA ASP A 112 -2.53 19.50 -0.37
C ASP A 112 -1.04 19.50 -0.78
N LEU A 113 -0.35 18.36 -0.71
CA LEU A 113 1.07 18.24 -1.03
C LEU A 113 1.33 18.00 -2.52
N LEU A 114 0.52 17.16 -3.17
CA LEU A 114 0.82 16.59 -4.48
C LEU A 114 0.13 17.37 -5.61
N SER A 115 0.79 17.44 -6.76
CA SER A 115 0.20 17.91 -8.01
C SER A 115 -0.83 16.89 -8.56
N ASP A 116 -1.65 17.33 -9.51
CA ASP A 116 -2.67 16.47 -10.13
C ASP A 116 -2.09 15.18 -10.75
N ASP A 117 -0.93 15.26 -11.37
CA ASP A 117 -0.28 14.08 -11.96
C ASP A 117 0.30 13.13 -10.89
N GLU A 118 0.84 13.69 -9.79
CA GLU A 118 1.28 12.90 -8.64
C GLU A 118 0.09 12.27 -7.91
N ILE A 119 -1.06 12.98 -7.80
CA ILE A 119 -2.31 12.42 -7.28
C ILE A 119 -2.80 11.26 -8.15
N ARG A 120 -2.75 11.38 -9.48
CA ARG A 120 -3.05 10.28 -10.41
C ARG A 120 -2.15 9.07 -10.19
N THR A 121 -0.86 9.32 -9.96
CA THR A 121 0.14 8.27 -9.66
C THR A 121 -0.26 7.50 -8.40
N VAL A 122 -0.61 8.21 -7.31
CA VAL A 122 -1.08 7.57 -6.07
C VAL A 122 -2.40 6.83 -6.28
N MET A 123 -3.37 7.42 -7.00
CA MET A 123 -4.62 6.73 -7.33
C MET A 123 -4.40 5.42 -8.08
N ALA A 124 -3.50 5.43 -9.06
CA ALA A 124 -3.14 4.23 -9.83
C ALA A 124 -2.46 3.18 -8.98
N HIS A 125 -1.60 3.59 -8.04
CA HIS A 125 -0.98 2.72 -7.04
C HIS A 125 -2.04 2.04 -6.16
N GLU A 126 -2.97 2.79 -5.57
CA GLU A 126 -4.05 2.25 -4.74
C GLU A 126 -5.00 1.34 -5.53
N LEU A 127 -5.28 1.68 -6.79
CA LEU A 127 -6.02 0.80 -7.71
C LEU A 127 -5.25 -0.50 -8.00
N GLY A 128 -3.93 -0.47 -7.98
CA GLY A 128 -3.06 -1.65 -8.04
C GLY A 128 -3.34 -2.62 -6.89
N HIS A 129 -3.45 -2.11 -5.65
CA HIS A 129 -3.82 -2.93 -4.49
C HIS A 129 -5.18 -3.60 -4.66
N VAL A 130 -6.19 -2.86 -5.15
CA VAL A 130 -7.52 -3.42 -5.43
C VAL A 130 -7.44 -4.48 -6.52
N LYS A 131 -6.81 -4.17 -7.65
CA LYS A 131 -6.69 -5.07 -8.81
C LYS A 131 -5.95 -6.37 -8.50
N CYS A 132 -4.91 -6.31 -7.68
CA CYS A 132 -4.13 -7.48 -7.27
C CYS A 132 -4.77 -8.28 -6.11
N GLY A 133 -5.83 -7.75 -5.46
CA GLY A 133 -6.47 -8.40 -4.32
C GLY A 133 -5.65 -8.29 -3.03
N HIS A 134 -4.82 -7.25 -2.89
CA HIS A 134 -3.98 -7.04 -1.70
C HIS A 134 -4.77 -6.57 -0.47
N THR A 135 -5.93 -5.96 -0.68
CA THR A 135 -6.75 -5.35 0.38
C THR A 135 -7.13 -6.33 1.47
N THR A 136 -7.61 -7.52 1.10
CA THR A 136 -8.01 -8.57 2.04
C THR A 136 -6.83 -9.06 2.87
N LEU A 137 -5.70 -9.38 2.24
CA LEU A 137 -4.51 -9.86 2.94
C LEU A 137 -3.90 -8.79 3.86
N THR A 138 -3.94 -7.51 3.46
CA THR A 138 -3.50 -6.40 4.30
C THR A 138 -4.36 -6.28 5.56
N GLN A 139 -5.68 -6.37 5.41
CA GLN A 139 -6.60 -6.34 6.55
C GLN A 139 -6.43 -7.54 7.48
N MET A 140 -6.22 -8.74 6.90
CA MET A 140 -5.89 -9.94 7.67
C MET A 140 -4.60 -9.76 8.46
N ALA A 141 -3.56 -9.14 7.88
CA ALA A 141 -2.31 -8.85 8.55
C ALA A 141 -2.53 -7.91 9.75
N ILE A 142 -3.26 -6.81 9.56
CA ILE A 142 -3.60 -5.85 10.62
C ILE A 142 -4.38 -6.56 11.74
N TRP A 143 -5.39 -7.36 11.39
CA TRP A 143 -6.18 -8.11 12.36
C TRP A 143 -5.32 -9.14 13.12
N ALA A 144 -4.46 -9.88 12.43
CA ALA A 144 -3.57 -10.86 13.06
C ALA A 144 -2.62 -10.19 14.07
N MET A 145 -2.08 -9.01 13.74
CA MET A 145 -1.22 -8.24 14.63
C MET A 145 -1.96 -7.77 15.89
N THR A 146 -3.19 -7.26 15.73
CA THR A 146 -3.97 -6.77 16.88
C THR A 146 -4.46 -7.90 17.80
N THR A 147 -4.62 -9.12 17.27
CA THR A 147 -5.10 -10.27 18.04
C THR A 147 -4.00 -11.22 18.49
N ALA A 148 -2.76 -11.03 18.05
CA ALA A 148 -1.63 -11.93 18.34
C ALA A 148 -1.39 -12.13 19.86
N SER A 149 -1.53 -11.08 20.67
CA SER A 149 -1.40 -11.15 22.13
C SER A 149 -2.47 -12.05 22.74
N VAL A 150 -3.72 -11.92 22.28
CA VAL A 150 -4.84 -12.74 22.76
C VAL A 150 -4.64 -14.21 22.39
N ILE A 151 -4.18 -14.49 21.16
CA ILE A 151 -3.89 -15.86 20.72
C ILE A 151 -2.74 -16.46 21.54
N GLY A 152 -1.72 -15.68 21.85
CA GLY A 152 -0.59 -16.09 22.67
C GLY A 152 -0.99 -16.50 24.09
N GLU A 153 -1.84 -15.71 24.74
CA GLU A 153 -2.36 -16.00 26.08
C GLU A 153 -3.21 -17.27 26.09
N LEU A 154 -4.05 -17.48 25.09
CA LEU A 154 -4.93 -18.66 25.00
C LEU A 154 -4.19 -19.97 24.71
N THR A 155 -2.97 -19.90 24.21
CA THR A 155 -2.19 -21.08 23.75
C THR A 155 -0.92 -21.36 24.59
N PHE A 156 -0.81 -20.78 25.79
CA PHE A 156 0.35 -20.94 26.69
C PHE A 156 1.71 -20.64 26.02
N GLY A 157 1.74 -19.65 25.12
CA GLY A 157 2.95 -19.19 24.44
C GLY A 157 3.28 -19.90 23.12
N ILE A 158 2.72 -21.06 22.82
CA ILE A 158 2.92 -21.75 21.52
C ILE A 158 2.35 -20.89 20.37
N GLY A 159 1.18 -20.27 20.58
CA GLY A 159 0.57 -19.35 19.63
C GLY A 159 1.42 -18.12 19.35
N ASN A 160 2.25 -17.70 20.29
CA ASN A 160 3.14 -16.55 20.10
C ASN A 160 4.22 -16.82 19.03
N MET A 161 4.79 -18.02 18.98
CA MET A 161 5.79 -18.38 17.96
C MET A 161 5.16 -18.44 16.56
N ILE A 162 3.98 -19.06 16.45
CA ILE A 162 3.25 -19.16 15.17
C ILE A 162 2.78 -17.77 14.72
N SER A 163 2.22 -16.98 15.65
CA SER A 163 1.74 -15.63 15.35
C SER A 163 2.88 -14.69 14.94
N THR A 164 4.03 -14.77 15.60
CA THR A 164 5.22 -13.97 15.25
C THR A 164 5.71 -14.29 13.84
N GLY A 165 5.89 -15.57 13.50
CA GLY A 165 6.32 -15.98 12.17
C GLY A 165 5.32 -15.58 11.08
N LEU A 166 4.02 -15.72 11.35
CA LEU A 166 2.96 -15.31 10.42
C LEU A 166 2.96 -13.77 10.24
N ILE A 167 3.15 -13.00 11.30
CA ILE A 167 3.26 -11.54 11.23
C ILE A 167 4.45 -11.14 10.35
N TYR A 168 5.63 -11.76 10.53
CA TYR A 168 6.78 -11.49 9.67
C TYR A 168 6.51 -11.83 8.20
N ALA A 169 5.83 -12.94 7.92
CA ALA A 169 5.45 -13.32 6.56
C ALA A 169 4.47 -12.31 5.93
N PHE A 170 3.55 -11.75 6.72
CA PHE A 170 2.66 -10.68 6.27
C PHE A 170 3.43 -9.38 5.96
N TYR A 171 4.39 -8.97 6.78
CA TYR A 171 5.20 -7.78 6.52
C TYR A 171 6.04 -7.94 5.26
N GLU A 172 6.66 -9.12 5.08
CA GLU A 172 7.45 -9.40 3.88
C GLU A 172 6.59 -9.38 2.63
N TRP A 173 5.43 -10.06 2.67
CA TRP A 173 4.49 -10.01 1.55
C TRP A 173 4.02 -8.57 1.27
N ARG A 174 3.65 -7.80 2.29
CA ARG A 174 3.18 -6.42 2.11
C ARG A 174 4.22 -5.55 1.43
N ARG A 175 5.50 -5.69 1.79
CA ARG A 175 6.59 -4.98 1.14
C ARG A 175 6.69 -5.33 -0.35
N MET A 176 6.54 -6.60 -0.70
CA MET A 176 6.59 -7.05 -2.09
C MET A 176 5.35 -6.63 -2.90
N ALA A 177 4.19 -6.54 -2.25
CA ALA A 177 2.94 -6.07 -2.86
C ALA A 177 3.05 -4.63 -3.39
N GLU A 178 3.82 -3.78 -2.70
CA GLU A 178 4.07 -2.39 -3.15
C GLU A 178 4.70 -2.33 -4.55
N LEU A 179 5.60 -3.28 -4.88
CA LEU A 179 6.26 -3.33 -6.20
C LEU A 179 5.26 -3.57 -7.34
N SER A 180 4.21 -4.33 -7.09
CA SER A 180 3.12 -4.52 -8.04
C SER A 180 2.30 -3.26 -8.24
N CYS A 181 2.05 -2.52 -7.15
CA CYS A 181 1.30 -1.27 -7.19
C CYS A 181 2.07 -0.14 -7.85
N ASP A 182 3.39 -0.09 -7.67
CA ASP A 182 4.26 0.84 -8.42
C ASP A 182 4.24 0.57 -9.92
N ARG A 183 4.19 -0.70 -10.33
CA ARG A 183 4.01 -1.06 -11.74
C ARG A 183 2.62 -0.68 -12.27
N ALA A 184 1.56 -0.77 -11.46
CA ALA A 184 0.24 -0.27 -11.84
C ALA A 184 0.26 1.25 -12.03
N ALA A 185 0.94 1.99 -11.15
CA ALA A 185 1.15 3.43 -11.31
C ALA A 185 1.92 3.74 -12.60
N LEU A 186 3.00 3.00 -12.89
CA LEU A 186 3.79 3.16 -14.10
C LEU A 186 2.96 2.88 -15.38
N LEU A 187 2.12 1.85 -15.38
CA LEU A 187 1.22 1.57 -16.52
C LEU A 187 0.28 2.74 -16.81
N VAL A 188 -0.27 3.38 -15.79
CA VAL A 188 -1.22 4.49 -15.93
C VAL A 188 -0.52 5.77 -16.38
N THR A 189 0.64 6.08 -15.80
CA THR A 189 1.37 7.33 -16.04
C THR A 189 2.25 7.27 -17.28
N ASP A 190 2.74 6.09 -17.65
CA ASP A 190 3.76 5.85 -18.69
C ASP A 190 5.03 6.72 -18.50
N ASP A 191 5.30 7.07 -17.23
CA ASP A 191 6.43 7.93 -16.84
C ASP A 191 7.02 7.47 -15.49
N TRP A 192 8.14 6.74 -15.54
CA TRP A 192 8.83 6.26 -14.35
C TRP A 192 9.39 7.39 -13.48
N ARG A 193 9.75 8.54 -14.11
CA ARG A 193 10.25 9.70 -13.37
C ARG A 193 9.13 10.36 -12.57
N LEU A 194 7.92 10.41 -13.12
CA LEU A 194 6.76 10.90 -12.38
C LEU A 194 6.47 10.00 -11.17
N VAL A 195 6.51 8.66 -11.36
CA VAL A 195 6.34 7.72 -10.24
C VAL A 195 7.42 7.92 -9.17
N GLY A 196 8.69 8.00 -9.58
CA GLY A 196 9.81 8.22 -8.66
C GLY A 196 9.76 9.58 -7.95
N ASN A 197 9.40 10.67 -8.65
CA ASN A 197 9.19 11.98 -8.05
C ASN A 197 8.04 11.96 -7.03
N THR A 198 6.94 11.27 -7.34
CA THR A 198 5.83 11.09 -6.39
C THR A 198 6.31 10.36 -5.13
N MET A 199 7.12 9.32 -5.26
CA MET A 199 7.74 8.63 -4.12
C MET A 199 8.61 9.58 -3.27
N MET A 200 9.44 10.40 -3.92
CA MET A 200 10.27 11.39 -3.24
C MET A 200 9.42 12.43 -2.50
N ARG A 201 8.35 12.92 -3.12
CA ARG A 201 7.40 13.88 -2.51
C ARG A 201 6.70 13.28 -1.30
N VAL A 202 6.22 12.05 -1.40
CA VAL A 202 5.56 11.33 -0.29
C VAL A 202 6.55 11.02 0.83
N ALA A 203 7.81 10.72 0.51
CA ALA A 203 8.84 10.42 1.51
C ALA A 203 9.23 11.61 2.39
N GLY A 204 9.28 12.81 1.82
CA GLY A 204 9.78 13.98 2.55
C GLY A 204 9.52 15.31 1.85
N GLY A 205 8.51 15.37 0.98
CA GLY A 205 8.18 16.61 0.26
C GLY A 205 7.56 17.66 1.17
N SER A 206 7.80 18.91 0.78
CA SER A 206 7.18 20.09 1.36
C SER A 206 6.90 21.09 0.24
N ASP A 207 5.69 21.63 0.18
CA ASP A 207 5.36 22.62 -0.84
C ASP A 207 6.27 23.85 -0.79
N ARG A 208 6.59 24.29 0.41
CA ARG A 208 7.48 25.45 0.62
C ARG A 208 8.87 25.25 0.01
N PHE A 209 9.38 24.02 0.03
CA PHE A 209 10.73 23.65 -0.42
C PHE A 209 10.73 22.73 -1.64
N ALA A 210 9.60 22.61 -2.34
CA ALA A 210 9.47 21.71 -3.50
C ALA A 210 10.52 21.98 -4.58
N HIS A 211 10.88 23.26 -4.78
CA HIS A 211 11.89 23.70 -5.74
C HIS A 211 13.34 23.30 -5.38
N GLU A 212 13.58 22.87 -4.15
CA GLU A 212 14.89 22.38 -3.67
C GLU A 212 15.02 20.85 -3.78
N LEU A 213 13.93 20.13 -4.06
CA LEU A 213 13.99 18.68 -4.25
C LEU A 213 14.72 18.34 -5.56
N ASN A 214 15.59 17.33 -5.48
CA ASN A 214 16.41 16.91 -6.61
C ASN A 214 16.30 15.40 -6.80
N PHE A 215 15.69 14.99 -7.90
CA PHE A 215 15.43 13.57 -8.17
C PHE A 215 16.75 12.77 -8.31
N ALA A 216 17.79 13.31 -8.96
CA ALA A 216 19.08 12.62 -9.07
C ALA A 216 19.76 12.41 -7.71
N ALA A 217 19.56 13.35 -6.76
CA ALA A 217 20.03 13.17 -5.39
C ALA A 217 19.24 12.07 -4.65
N PHE A 218 17.94 11.96 -4.94
CA PHE A 218 17.10 10.89 -4.38
C PHE A 218 17.44 9.52 -4.97
N GLU A 219 17.75 9.42 -6.28
CA GLU A 219 18.28 8.20 -6.90
C GLU A 219 19.61 7.79 -6.27
N LYS A 220 20.52 8.73 -6.06
CA LYS A 220 21.77 8.45 -5.34
C LYS A 220 21.53 7.95 -3.93
N GLN A 221 20.58 8.54 -3.20
CA GLN A 221 20.17 8.07 -1.88
C GLN A 221 19.67 6.61 -1.93
N ALA A 222 18.96 6.21 -3.00
CA ALA A 222 18.53 4.84 -3.20
C ALA A 222 19.71 3.88 -3.38
N ASP A 223 20.73 4.29 -4.14
CA ASP A 223 21.96 3.53 -4.28
C ASP A 223 22.72 3.40 -2.94
N ASP A 224 22.87 4.51 -2.22
CA ASP A 224 23.52 4.52 -0.90
C ASP A 224 22.75 3.65 0.10
N TYR A 225 21.41 3.65 0.05
CA TYR A 225 20.56 2.79 0.89
C TYR A 225 20.76 1.30 0.58
N ARG A 226 20.90 0.92 -0.69
CA ARG A 226 21.22 -0.46 -1.08
C ARG A 226 22.59 -0.89 -0.57
N ASN A 227 23.60 -0.01 -0.65
CA ASN A 227 24.95 -0.30 -0.17
C ASN A 227 25.01 -0.54 1.35
N LEU A 228 23.99 -0.10 2.12
CA LEU A 228 23.89 -0.48 3.54
C LEU A 228 23.72 -2.00 3.74
N ASP A 229 23.37 -2.76 2.70
CA ASP A 229 23.28 -4.22 2.78
C ASP A 229 24.67 -4.90 2.84
N GLU A 230 25.74 -4.17 2.57
CA GLU A 230 27.10 -4.65 2.75
C GLU A 230 27.52 -4.73 4.24
N ASP A 231 26.81 -4.00 5.12
CA ASP A 231 27.03 -4.02 6.56
C ASP A 231 25.97 -4.88 7.28
N GLY A 232 26.43 -5.96 7.93
CA GLY A 232 25.54 -6.90 8.61
C GLY A 232 24.70 -6.28 9.73
N LEU A 233 25.17 -5.21 10.40
CA LEU A 233 24.39 -4.50 11.42
C LEU A 233 23.26 -3.71 10.76
N SER A 234 23.52 -3.04 9.66
CA SER A 234 22.51 -2.33 8.86
C SER A 234 21.44 -3.27 8.31
N GLN A 235 21.81 -4.48 7.88
CA GLN A 235 20.85 -5.52 7.49
C GLN A 235 19.91 -5.89 8.64
N VAL A 236 20.45 -6.07 9.86
CA VAL A 236 19.63 -6.36 11.05
C VAL A 236 18.68 -5.20 11.35
N TYR A 237 19.15 -3.95 11.28
CA TYR A 237 18.28 -2.79 11.49
C TYR A 237 17.22 -2.65 10.40
N LYS A 238 17.57 -2.83 9.12
CA LYS A 238 16.58 -2.87 8.04
C LYS A 238 15.51 -3.94 8.33
N PHE A 239 15.93 -5.15 8.66
CA PHE A 239 15.01 -6.23 9.00
C PHE A 239 14.08 -5.85 10.17
N LEU A 240 14.61 -5.31 11.26
CA LEU A 240 13.83 -4.90 12.43
C LEU A 240 12.83 -3.77 12.07
N LEU A 241 13.27 -2.76 11.32
CA LEU A 241 12.41 -1.65 10.88
C LEU A 241 11.31 -2.12 9.95
N TYR A 242 11.62 -2.99 9.00
CA TYR A 242 10.63 -3.59 8.10
C TYR A 242 9.58 -4.41 8.85
N ASN A 243 9.97 -5.08 9.92
CA ASN A 243 9.09 -5.96 10.68
C ASN A 243 8.51 -5.31 11.96
N GLY A 244 8.46 -3.97 12.00
CA GLY A 244 7.83 -3.22 13.10
C GLY A 244 8.60 -3.27 14.43
N GLY A 245 9.87 -3.66 14.42
CA GLY A 245 10.76 -3.72 15.60
C GLY A 245 11.27 -2.37 16.11
N GLY A 246 10.84 -1.26 15.53
CA GLY A 246 11.12 0.09 15.98
C GLY A 246 9.83 0.80 16.38
N SER A 247 9.92 1.75 17.31
CA SER A 247 8.80 2.59 17.79
C SER A 247 8.26 3.56 16.72
N GLY A 248 8.45 3.26 15.43
CA GLY A 248 7.95 4.06 14.33
C GLY A 248 6.47 3.81 14.04
N PRO A 249 5.74 4.80 13.50
CA PRO A 249 4.38 4.57 12.99
C PRO A 249 4.42 3.42 11.97
N MET A 250 3.43 2.53 12.03
CA MET A 250 3.25 1.51 11.00
C MET A 250 3.19 2.20 9.65
N LEU A 251 4.27 2.07 8.86
CA LEU A 251 4.33 2.65 7.53
C LEU A 251 3.30 1.92 6.66
N SER A 252 2.33 2.64 6.15
CA SER A 252 1.36 2.08 5.20
C SER A 252 2.04 1.62 3.92
N HIS A 253 3.00 2.41 3.44
CA HIS A 253 3.78 2.17 2.23
C HIS A 253 5.29 2.32 2.54
N PRO A 254 5.98 1.21 2.93
CA PRO A 254 7.34 1.31 3.42
C PRO A 254 8.35 1.66 2.32
N PHE A 255 9.33 2.43 2.74
CA PHE A 255 10.61 2.66 2.07
C PHE A 255 10.54 3.05 0.58
N PRO A 256 10.04 4.25 0.25
CA PRO A 256 10.03 4.77 -1.13
C PRO A 256 11.41 4.71 -1.81
N VAL A 257 12.48 4.89 -1.04
CA VAL A 257 13.87 4.82 -1.51
C VAL A 257 14.23 3.42 -2.02
N ASP A 258 13.83 2.37 -1.29
CA ASP A 258 14.07 0.98 -1.70
C ASP A 258 13.27 0.62 -2.97
N ARG A 259 12.01 1.03 -3.01
CA ARG A 259 11.08 0.77 -4.12
C ARG A 259 11.52 1.41 -5.43
N LEU A 260 12.16 2.59 -5.37
CA LEU A 260 12.67 3.28 -6.55
C LEU A 260 13.60 2.41 -7.39
N SER A 261 14.34 1.52 -6.76
CA SER A 261 15.29 0.62 -7.44
C SER A 261 14.62 -0.49 -8.28
N TYR A 262 13.31 -0.68 -8.16
CA TYR A 262 12.53 -1.68 -8.89
C TYR A 262 11.66 -1.08 -10.01
N LEU A 263 11.67 0.23 -10.18
CA LEU A 263 11.06 0.95 -11.30
C LEU A 263 11.96 0.91 -12.52
#